data_8d9afa0d259354cea7d3f0116a4d2308
#
_entry.id   8d9afa0d259354cea7d3f0116a4d2308
#
_cell.length_a   1.000
_cell.length_b   1.000
_cell.length_c   1.000
_cell.angle_alpha   90.00
_cell.angle_beta   90.00
_cell.angle_gamma   90.00
#
_symmetry.space_group_name_H-M   'P 1'
#
loop_
_entity.id
_entity.type
_entity.pdbx_description
1 polymer ?
#
loop_
_entity_poly.entity_id
_entity_poly.type
_entity_poly.pdbx_seq_one_letter_code
_entity_poly.pdbx_strand_id
1 'polypeptide(L)'
;MNTLLSCSSRPTLRFIEAVANLVPADTILAQACVPQENFSRDSRPPIVVDHLLPLAWFKNRSTGETIATLASWGMHPEGFGSKNLLISSDFVHYYRQAMENGLSGENGFEGFGGKAVFFTGPAGGLMTQLGLEIIDRSGQTHAHNGREKSRAQGENLALLAAGALRDTDTSNRLKMKRQQVAVSAKTFYSPVGWIGSGAPGCLWLAF
;
A
#
# COMPACT_ATOMS: atom_id res chain seq x y z
N MET A 1 -4.25 2.68 36.50
CA MET A 1 -5.36 3.37 35.82
C MET A 1 -4.87 4.44 34.84
N ASN A 2 -3.66 4.30 34.24
CA ASN A 2 -3.05 5.33 33.39
C ASN A 2 -2.70 4.86 31.96
N THR A 3 -3.14 3.68 31.53
CA THR A 3 -2.67 3.11 30.24
C THR A 3 -3.63 3.38 29.08
N LEU A 4 -4.87 3.78 29.34
CA LEU A 4 -5.89 4.01 28.29
C LEU A 4 -5.87 5.43 27.71
N LEU A 5 -5.36 6.42 28.44
CA LEU A 5 -5.27 7.79 27.96
C LEU A 5 -4.11 8.01 26.96
N SER A 6 -3.16 7.09 26.86
CA SER A 6 -2.01 7.23 25.95
C SER A 6 -2.32 6.86 24.48
N CYS A 7 -3.40 6.15 24.21
CA CYS A 7 -3.71 5.66 22.86
C CYS A 7 -4.46 6.70 22.01
N SER A 8 -5.28 7.55 22.61
CA SER A 8 -6.05 8.56 21.87
C SER A 8 -5.28 9.85 21.53
N SER A 9 -4.21 10.15 22.29
CA SER A 9 -3.39 11.35 22.04
C SER A 9 -2.28 11.10 21.01
N ARG A 10 -1.86 9.86 20.81
CA ARG A 10 -0.76 9.53 19.87
C ARG A 10 -1.05 9.85 18.41
N PRO A 11 -2.24 9.55 17.83
CA PRO A 11 -2.53 9.93 16.45
C PRO A 11 -2.52 11.44 16.24
N THR A 12 -3.06 12.21 17.16
CA THR A 12 -3.09 13.68 17.09
C THR A 12 -1.68 14.26 17.16
N LEU A 13 -0.82 13.75 18.05
CA LEU A 13 0.59 14.16 18.14
C LEU A 13 1.34 13.85 16.86
N ARG A 14 1.15 12.67 16.27
CA ARG A 14 1.78 12.29 15.00
C ARG A 14 1.32 13.18 13.84
N PHE A 15 0.07 13.56 13.80
CA PHE A 15 -0.43 14.50 12.81
C PHE A 15 0.20 15.88 12.96
N ILE A 16 0.29 16.41 14.18
CA ILE A 16 0.94 17.70 14.46
C ILE A 16 2.43 17.65 14.09
N GLU A 17 3.14 16.57 14.44
CA GLU A 17 4.53 16.34 14.03
C GLU A 17 4.69 16.32 12.51
N ALA A 18 3.79 15.63 11.81
CA ALA A 18 3.84 15.55 10.35
C ALA A 18 3.63 16.92 9.70
N VAL A 19 2.67 17.71 10.20
CA VAL A 19 2.44 19.07 9.71
C VAL A 19 3.64 20.00 10.00
N ALA A 20 4.25 19.89 11.18
CA ALA A 20 5.42 20.69 11.55
C ALA A 20 6.67 20.36 10.72
N ASN A 21 6.73 19.13 10.15
CA ASN A 21 7.84 18.64 9.34
C ASN A 21 7.56 18.70 7.82
N LEU A 22 6.54 19.43 7.39
CA LEU A 22 6.28 19.61 5.95
C LEU A 22 7.43 20.32 5.26
N VAL A 23 7.87 19.75 4.16
CA VAL A 23 8.90 20.33 3.30
C VAL A 23 8.42 20.37 1.85
N PRO A 24 8.88 21.33 1.03
CA PRO A 24 8.59 21.31 -0.40
C PRO A 24 9.07 20.01 -1.04
N ALA A 25 8.21 19.37 -1.81
CA ALA A 25 8.50 18.11 -2.46
C ALA A 25 8.23 18.18 -3.96
N ASP A 26 9.04 17.45 -4.72
CA ASP A 26 8.75 17.08 -6.10
C ASP A 26 8.10 15.69 -6.10
N THR A 27 7.07 15.52 -6.90
CA THR A 27 6.30 14.27 -6.95
C THR A 27 6.42 13.63 -8.32
N ILE A 28 6.81 12.36 -8.32
CA ILE A 28 6.80 11.49 -9.50
C ILE A 28 5.59 10.58 -9.36
N LEU A 29 4.72 10.59 -10.37
CA LEU A 29 3.58 9.69 -10.46
C LEU A 29 3.87 8.62 -11.49
N ALA A 30 3.65 7.37 -11.13
CA ALA A 30 3.81 6.22 -11.99
C ALA A 30 2.65 5.25 -11.84
N GLN A 31 2.58 4.28 -12.73
CA GLN A 31 1.63 3.19 -12.67
C GLN A 31 2.32 1.93 -13.16
N ALA A 32 2.20 0.84 -12.39
CA ALA A 32 2.56 -0.48 -12.84
C ALA A 32 1.31 -1.29 -13.19
N CYS A 33 1.47 -2.27 -14.07
CA CYS A 33 0.47 -3.30 -14.32
C CYS A 33 0.86 -4.55 -13.53
N VAL A 34 0.01 -4.97 -12.61
CA VAL A 34 0.21 -6.20 -11.83
C VAL A 34 -0.43 -7.35 -12.61
N PRO A 35 0.33 -8.36 -13.07
CA PRO A 35 -0.25 -9.51 -13.72
C PRO A 35 -1.11 -10.30 -12.74
N GLN A 36 -2.13 -10.98 -13.25
CA GLN A 36 -2.97 -11.84 -12.40
C GLN A 36 -2.17 -13.06 -11.92
N GLU A 37 -1.46 -13.67 -12.84
CA GLU A 37 -0.59 -14.82 -12.57
C GLU A 37 0.46 -14.43 -11.53
N ASN A 38 0.63 -15.28 -10.53
CA ASN A 38 1.59 -15.08 -9.44
C ASN A 38 1.26 -13.92 -8.46
N PHE A 39 0.14 -13.21 -8.63
CA PHE A 39 -0.20 -12.06 -7.78
C PHE A 39 -1.59 -12.15 -7.15
N SER A 40 -2.62 -12.44 -7.94
CA SER A 40 -3.98 -12.38 -7.43
C SER A 40 -4.92 -13.32 -8.17
N ARG A 41 -5.99 -13.68 -7.51
CA ARG A 41 -7.14 -14.32 -8.14
C ARG A 41 -8.43 -13.72 -7.58
N ASP A 42 -9.47 -13.75 -8.40
CA ASP A 42 -10.84 -13.61 -7.90
C ASP A 42 -11.38 -15.02 -7.61
N SER A 43 -12.06 -15.18 -6.50
CA SER A 43 -12.65 -16.46 -6.09
C SER A 43 -14.09 -16.66 -6.58
N ARG A 44 -14.66 -15.68 -7.29
CA ARG A 44 -16.04 -15.71 -7.80
C ARG A 44 -16.11 -15.40 -9.29
N PRO A 45 -16.91 -16.13 -10.08
CA PRO A 45 -17.29 -15.67 -11.42
C PRO A 45 -18.34 -14.55 -11.35
N PRO A 46 -18.32 -13.56 -12.29
CA PRO A 46 -17.28 -13.38 -13.29
C PRO A 46 -15.96 -12.92 -12.65
N ILE A 47 -14.83 -13.37 -13.20
CA ILE A 47 -13.50 -12.98 -12.71
C ILE A 47 -13.27 -11.49 -12.95
N VAL A 48 -13.07 -10.75 -11.89
CA VAL A 48 -12.75 -9.31 -11.92
C VAL A 48 -11.49 -9.05 -11.10
N VAL A 49 -10.44 -8.61 -11.76
CA VAL A 49 -9.14 -8.34 -11.14
C VAL A 49 -8.72 -6.91 -11.47
N ASP A 50 -8.25 -6.17 -10.47
CA ASP A 50 -7.63 -4.87 -10.67
C ASP A 50 -6.12 -5.04 -10.92
N HIS A 51 -5.70 -4.76 -12.14
CA HIS A 51 -4.32 -4.83 -12.58
C HIS A 51 -3.52 -3.55 -12.29
N LEU A 52 -4.17 -2.50 -11.79
CA LEU A 52 -3.53 -1.22 -11.65
C LEU A 52 -2.84 -1.09 -10.28
N LEU A 53 -1.60 -0.64 -10.32
CA LEU A 53 -0.82 -0.25 -9.14
C LEU A 53 -0.41 1.22 -9.32
N PRO A 54 -1.28 2.17 -8.96
CA PRO A 54 -0.91 3.58 -8.93
C PRO A 54 0.17 3.83 -7.87
N LEU A 55 1.14 4.65 -8.23
CA LEU A 55 2.35 4.91 -7.45
C LEU A 55 2.63 6.40 -7.38
N ALA A 56 3.13 6.87 -6.24
CA ALA A 56 3.71 8.19 -6.11
C ALA A 56 5.05 8.11 -5.36
N TRP A 57 6.01 8.91 -5.79
CA TRP A 57 7.30 9.08 -5.14
C TRP A 57 7.52 10.56 -4.82
N PHE A 58 7.70 10.87 -3.56
CA PHE A 58 7.89 12.21 -3.05
C PHE A 58 9.37 12.41 -2.69
N LYS A 59 10.01 13.33 -3.38
CA LYS A 59 11.41 13.71 -3.15
C LYS A 59 11.47 15.09 -2.50
N ASN A 60 12.29 15.26 -1.49
CA ASN A 60 12.59 16.57 -0.96
C ASN A 60 13.23 17.44 -2.07
N ARG A 61 12.60 18.56 -2.38
CA ARG A 61 13.06 19.43 -3.48
C ARG A 61 14.46 19.97 -3.28
N SER A 62 14.88 20.17 -2.05
CA SER A 62 16.18 20.76 -1.72
C SER A 62 17.31 19.74 -1.68
N THR A 63 17.05 18.54 -1.14
CA THR A 63 18.09 17.50 -0.95
C THR A 63 18.03 16.40 -1.99
N GLY A 64 16.90 16.23 -2.68
CA GLY A 64 16.65 15.11 -3.60
C GLY A 64 16.35 13.79 -2.88
N GLU A 65 16.42 13.75 -1.56
CA GLU A 65 16.17 12.55 -0.77
C GLU A 65 14.69 12.16 -0.80
N THR A 66 14.43 10.87 -0.73
CA THR A 66 13.08 10.35 -0.65
C THR A 66 12.42 10.71 0.69
N ILE A 67 11.29 11.38 0.63
CA ILE A 67 10.40 11.58 1.79
C ILE A 67 9.55 10.32 1.97
N ALA A 68 8.85 9.92 0.90
CA ALA A 68 7.99 8.75 0.92
C ALA A 68 7.74 8.19 -0.48
N THR A 69 7.40 6.90 -0.53
CA THR A 69 6.72 6.27 -1.67
C THR A 69 5.32 5.86 -1.26
N LEU A 70 4.36 5.94 -2.17
CA LEU A 70 2.98 5.55 -1.94
C LEU A 70 2.53 4.60 -3.04
N ALA A 71 1.83 3.55 -2.65
CA ALA A 71 1.17 2.62 -3.55
C ALA A 71 -0.26 2.34 -3.10
N SER A 72 -1.12 2.05 -4.06
CA SER A 72 -2.47 1.55 -3.79
C SER A 72 -2.75 0.35 -4.70
N TRP A 73 -3.22 -0.75 -4.12
CA TRP A 73 -3.60 -1.94 -4.89
C TRP A 73 -4.75 -2.67 -4.21
N GLY A 74 -5.72 -3.10 -5.02
CA GLY A 74 -6.92 -3.75 -4.57
C GLY A 74 -6.71 -5.22 -4.21
N MET A 75 -6.02 -5.50 -3.09
CA MET A 75 -5.68 -6.86 -2.67
C MET A 75 -5.90 -7.05 -1.18
N HIS A 76 -6.51 -8.16 -0.79
CA HIS A 76 -6.65 -8.53 0.62
C HIS A 76 -5.32 -9.03 1.19
N PRO A 77 -4.81 -8.46 2.30
CA PRO A 77 -3.61 -8.95 2.97
C PRO A 77 -3.93 -10.17 3.84
N GLU A 78 -4.03 -11.34 3.22
CA GLU A 78 -4.49 -12.59 3.87
C GLU A 78 -3.62 -13.82 3.56
N GLY A 79 -2.39 -13.62 3.08
CA GLY A 79 -1.47 -14.71 2.73
C GLY A 79 -1.05 -15.59 3.89
N PHE A 80 -1.14 -15.10 5.13
CA PHE A 80 -0.95 -15.93 6.31
C PHE A 80 -2.10 -16.91 6.54
N GLY A 81 -3.31 -16.61 6.00
CA GLY A 81 -4.49 -17.44 6.16
C GLY A 81 -5.09 -17.44 7.56
N SER A 82 -6.21 -18.15 7.71
CA SER A 82 -7.03 -18.16 8.94
C SER A 82 -6.39 -18.86 10.14
N LYS A 83 -5.32 -19.64 9.94
CA LYS A 83 -4.61 -20.34 11.02
C LYS A 83 -3.57 -19.45 11.71
N ASN A 84 -3.31 -18.26 11.21
CA ASN A 84 -2.41 -17.33 11.86
C ASN A 84 -3.07 -16.71 13.10
N LEU A 85 -2.42 -16.86 14.24
CA LEU A 85 -2.89 -16.34 15.53
C LEU A 85 -2.19 -15.03 15.94
N LEU A 86 -1.30 -14.51 15.10
CA LEU A 86 -0.53 -13.29 15.36
C LEU A 86 -1.05 -12.13 14.53
N ILE A 87 -0.96 -10.92 15.05
CA ILE A 87 -1.21 -9.70 14.31
C ILE A 87 -0.10 -9.53 13.28
N SER A 88 -0.47 -9.37 12.02
CA SER A 88 0.46 -9.20 10.91
C SER A 88 -0.12 -8.21 9.88
N SER A 89 0.73 -7.42 9.27
CA SER A 89 0.38 -6.63 8.08
C SER A 89 0.58 -7.41 6.76
N ASP A 90 0.85 -8.71 6.86
CA ASP A 90 0.94 -9.64 5.73
C ASP A 90 1.96 -9.19 4.66
N PHE A 91 1.67 -9.36 3.37
CA PHE A 91 2.55 -8.96 2.28
C PHE A 91 2.90 -7.46 2.29
N VAL A 92 2.04 -6.63 2.85
CA VAL A 92 2.26 -5.18 2.96
C VAL A 92 3.52 -4.84 3.77
N HIS A 93 3.83 -5.64 4.81
CA HIS A 93 5.06 -5.49 5.57
C HIS A 93 6.30 -5.66 4.67
N TYR A 94 6.33 -6.74 3.90
CA TYR A 94 7.47 -7.06 3.04
C TYR A 94 7.59 -6.10 1.86
N TYR A 95 6.46 -5.67 1.30
CA TYR A 95 6.43 -4.61 0.30
C TYR A 95 7.09 -3.33 0.83
N ARG A 96 6.67 -2.86 1.99
CA ARG A 96 7.20 -1.64 2.59
C ARG A 96 8.68 -1.75 2.93
N GLN A 97 9.09 -2.87 3.53
CA GLN A 97 10.50 -3.12 3.80
C GLN A 97 11.36 -3.10 2.54
N ALA A 98 10.89 -3.74 1.47
CA ALA A 98 11.60 -3.76 0.21
C ALA A 98 11.71 -2.37 -0.42
N MET A 99 10.63 -1.59 -0.40
CA MET A 99 10.65 -0.22 -0.93
C MET A 99 11.56 0.71 -0.11
N GLU A 100 11.53 0.61 1.21
CA GLU A 100 12.37 1.44 2.09
C GLU A 100 13.85 1.06 2.01
N ASN A 101 14.17 -0.24 2.09
CA ASN A 101 15.54 -0.73 2.30
C ASN A 101 16.16 -1.40 1.07
N GLY A 102 15.36 -1.72 0.05
CA GLY A 102 15.79 -2.47 -1.11
C GLY A 102 15.75 -3.98 -0.91
N LEU A 103 16.11 -4.67 -1.98
CA LEU A 103 16.25 -6.12 -2.03
C LEU A 103 17.65 -6.47 -2.52
N SER A 104 18.38 -7.26 -1.76
CA SER A 104 19.73 -7.75 -2.13
C SER A 104 19.67 -8.97 -3.05
N GLY A 105 20.81 -9.29 -3.69
CA GLY A 105 20.98 -10.47 -4.55
C GLY A 105 20.53 -10.25 -5.99
N GLU A 106 20.45 -11.35 -6.73
CA GLU A 106 20.02 -11.34 -8.12
C GLU A 106 18.58 -10.81 -8.24
N ASN A 107 18.31 -9.99 -9.25
CA ASN A 107 17.04 -9.28 -9.42
C ASN A 107 16.65 -8.41 -8.21
N GLY A 108 17.63 -7.96 -7.42
CA GLY A 108 17.41 -7.01 -6.34
C GLY A 108 17.37 -5.57 -6.84
N PHE A 109 17.07 -4.65 -5.94
CA PHE A 109 17.15 -3.22 -6.19
C PHE A 109 17.55 -2.45 -4.92
N GLU A 110 18.17 -1.30 -5.10
CA GLU A 110 18.46 -0.38 -4.01
C GLU A 110 17.16 0.26 -3.51
N GLY A 111 16.98 0.34 -2.19
CA GLY A 111 15.80 0.95 -1.59
C GLY A 111 15.67 2.43 -1.93
N PHE A 112 14.45 2.91 -1.90
CA PHE A 112 14.17 4.33 -2.13
C PHE A 112 14.51 5.19 -0.90
N GLY A 113 14.64 4.56 0.27
CA GLY A 113 14.71 5.29 1.54
C GLY A 113 13.35 5.88 1.94
N GLY A 114 13.36 6.81 2.90
CA GLY A 114 12.14 7.46 3.38
C GLY A 114 11.14 6.48 4.00
N LYS A 115 9.84 6.72 3.76
CA LYS A 115 8.76 5.85 4.24
C LYS A 115 7.94 5.30 3.08
N ALA A 116 7.69 3.99 3.10
CA ALA A 116 6.76 3.38 2.17
C ALA A 116 5.35 3.32 2.76
N VAL A 117 4.38 3.85 2.04
CA VAL A 117 2.96 3.87 2.40
C VAL A 117 2.21 2.99 1.43
N PHE A 118 1.33 2.15 1.95
CA PHE A 118 0.48 1.28 1.15
C PHE A 118 -0.97 1.47 1.55
N PHE A 119 -1.82 1.68 0.56
CA PHE A 119 -3.27 1.69 0.74
C PHE A 119 -3.89 0.48 0.05
N THR A 120 -4.77 -0.20 0.74
CA THR A 120 -5.63 -1.18 0.10
C THR A 120 -6.58 -0.43 -0.83
N GLY A 121 -6.49 -0.71 -2.11
CA GLY A 121 -7.35 -0.17 -3.14
C GLY A 121 -8.75 -0.80 -3.13
N PRO A 122 -9.44 -0.85 -4.29
CA PRO A 122 -10.80 -1.38 -4.39
C PRO A 122 -10.82 -2.91 -4.21
N ALA A 123 -10.74 -3.37 -2.97
CA ALA A 123 -10.66 -4.80 -2.61
C ALA A 123 -12.03 -5.53 -2.59
N GLY A 124 -13.12 -4.87 -3.00
CA GLY A 124 -14.48 -5.44 -2.99
C GLY A 124 -14.71 -6.63 -3.94
N GLY A 125 -13.79 -6.86 -4.89
CA GLY A 125 -13.82 -7.95 -5.86
C GLY A 125 -13.30 -9.29 -5.33
N LEU A 126 -13.06 -9.45 -4.03
CA LEU A 126 -12.49 -10.67 -3.44
C LEU A 126 -11.12 -11.08 -4.01
N MET A 127 -10.32 -10.13 -4.43
CA MET A 127 -8.95 -10.39 -4.88
C MET A 127 -8.10 -10.93 -3.73
N THR A 128 -7.55 -12.11 -3.92
CA THR A 128 -6.88 -12.87 -2.87
C THR A 128 -5.64 -13.59 -3.40
N GLN A 129 -4.70 -13.84 -2.50
CA GLN A 129 -3.59 -14.77 -2.72
C GLN A 129 -3.87 -16.19 -2.18
N LEU A 130 -5.01 -16.38 -1.49
CA LEU A 130 -5.40 -17.69 -0.99
C LEU A 130 -5.62 -18.67 -2.14
N GLY A 131 -5.04 -19.86 -2.02
CA GLY A 131 -5.11 -20.90 -3.04
C GLY A 131 -4.31 -20.64 -4.32
N LEU A 132 -3.51 -19.56 -4.36
CA LEU A 132 -2.48 -19.39 -5.38
C LEU A 132 -1.17 -20.02 -4.94
N GLU A 133 -0.37 -20.41 -5.92
CA GLU A 133 1.06 -20.63 -5.77
C GLU A 133 1.78 -19.34 -6.13
N ILE A 134 2.60 -18.84 -5.23
CA ILE A 134 3.40 -17.64 -5.46
C ILE A 134 4.84 -18.05 -5.70
N ILE A 135 5.36 -17.71 -6.87
CA ILE A 135 6.76 -17.92 -7.21
C ILE A 135 7.54 -16.69 -6.77
N ASP A 136 8.54 -16.88 -5.92
CA ASP A 136 9.40 -15.80 -5.51
C ASP A 136 10.46 -15.44 -6.57
N ARG A 137 11.20 -14.37 -6.33
CA ARG A 137 12.26 -13.90 -7.24
C ARG A 137 13.43 -14.85 -7.44
N SER A 138 13.56 -15.90 -6.61
CA SER A 138 14.54 -16.98 -6.79
C SER A 138 13.99 -18.15 -7.61
N GLY A 139 12.72 -18.12 -7.99
CA GLY A 139 12.03 -19.19 -8.70
C GLY A 139 11.43 -20.26 -7.77
N GLN A 140 11.48 -20.07 -6.45
CA GLN A 140 10.87 -21.00 -5.52
C GLN A 140 9.36 -20.78 -5.42
N THR A 141 8.59 -21.88 -5.47
CA THR A 141 7.14 -21.85 -5.37
C THR A 141 6.67 -22.00 -3.93
N HIS A 142 5.76 -21.11 -3.51
CA HIS A 142 5.13 -21.09 -2.19
C HIS A 142 3.63 -21.33 -2.30
N ALA A 143 3.19 -22.57 -2.17
CA ALA A 143 1.78 -22.96 -2.24
C ALA A 143 1.04 -22.76 -0.90
N HIS A 144 1.73 -23.02 0.22
CA HIS A 144 1.12 -22.95 1.55
C HIS A 144 1.05 -21.52 2.08
N ASN A 145 -0.09 -21.20 2.72
CA ASN A 145 -0.26 -19.92 3.38
C ASN A 145 0.74 -19.76 4.54
N GLY A 146 1.30 -18.56 4.68
CA GLY A 146 2.28 -18.27 5.71
C GLY A 146 3.25 -17.16 5.32
N ARG A 147 4.30 -17.07 6.14
CA ARG A 147 5.32 -16.02 6.04
C ARG A 147 5.97 -15.97 4.66
N GLU A 148 6.43 -17.10 4.14
CA GLU A 148 7.22 -17.14 2.91
C GLU A 148 6.37 -16.73 1.70
N LYS A 149 5.12 -17.16 1.64
CA LYS A 149 4.16 -16.76 0.61
C LYS A 149 3.88 -15.26 0.65
N SER A 150 3.60 -14.71 1.84
CA SER A 150 3.37 -13.28 2.01
C SER A 150 4.61 -12.46 1.69
N ARG A 151 5.80 -12.97 2.03
CA ARG A 151 7.07 -12.36 1.68
C ARG A 151 7.28 -12.32 0.17
N ALA A 152 7.13 -13.45 -0.51
CA ALA A 152 7.25 -13.54 -1.96
C ALA A 152 6.30 -12.55 -2.66
N GLN A 153 5.04 -12.48 -2.22
CA GLN A 153 4.05 -11.53 -2.71
C GLN A 153 4.50 -10.08 -2.56
N GLY A 154 4.96 -9.70 -1.36
CA GLY A 154 5.36 -8.32 -1.07
C GLY A 154 6.62 -7.91 -1.83
N GLU A 155 7.64 -8.78 -1.89
CA GLU A 155 8.87 -8.53 -2.62
C GLU A 155 8.63 -8.43 -4.13
N ASN A 156 7.81 -9.32 -4.71
CA ASN A 156 7.45 -9.27 -6.13
C ASN A 156 6.69 -7.99 -6.48
N LEU A 157 5.76 -7.56 -5.63
CA LEU A 157 5.03 -6.31 -5.83
C LEU A 157 5.98 -5.09 -5.75
N ALA A 158 6.94 -5.12 -4.84
CA ALA A 158 7.94 -4.06 -4.71
C ALA A 158 8.85 -3.97 -5.95
N LEU A 159 9.22 -5.08 -6.57
CA LEU A 159 9.98 -5.09 -7.82
C LEU A 159 9.22 -4.37 -8.95
N LEU A 160 7.92 -4.67 -9.11
CA LEU A 160 7.08 -3.99 -10.10
C LEU A 160 6.98 -2.48 -9.83
N ALA A 161 6.76 -2.11 -8.56
CA ALA A 161 6.65 -0.73 -8.16
C ALA A 161 7.97 0.04 -8.36
N ALA A 162 9.09 -0.56 -7.97
CA ALA A 162 10.42 0.04 -8.12
C ALA A 162 10.78 0.26 -9.57
N GLY A 163 10.53 -0.70 -10.44
CA GLY A 163 10.74 -0.57 -11.89
C GLY A 163 9.95 0.60 -12.46
N ALA A 164 8.64 0.64 -12.21
CA ALA A 164 7.78 1.68 -12.74
C ALA A 164 8.15 3.10 -12.26
N LEU A 165 8.53 3.26 -10.99
CA LEU A 165 8.95 4.56 -10.45
C LEU A 165 10.27 5.03 -11.07
N ARG A 166 11.25 4.14 -11.24
CA ARG A 166 12.54 4.47 -11.84
C ARG A 166 12.46 4.78 -13.32
N ASP A 167 11.70 4.01 -14.07
CA ASP A 167 11.48 4.23 -15.49
C ASP A 167 10.81 5.59 -15.73
N THR A 168 9.89 5.98 -14.86
CA THR A 168 9.21 7.27 -14.93
C THR A 168 10.15 8.43 -14.56
N ASP A 169 10.98 8.27 -13.52
CA ASP A 169 11.96 9.30 -13.11
C ASP A 169 12.99 9.58 -14.23
N THR A 170 13.50 8.51 -14.87
CA THR A 170 14.46 8.64 -15.98
C THR A 170 13.85 9.17 -17.25
N SER A 171 12.58 8.87 -17.52
CA SER A 171 11.93 9.27 -18.78
C SER A 171 11.44 10.71 -18.80
N ASN A 172 11.42 11.40 -17.66
CA ASN A 172 10.96 12.80 -17.50
C ASN A 172 9.57 13.07 -18.15
N ARG A 173 8.71 12.03 -18.23
CA ARG A 173 7.48 12.04 -19.05
C ARG A 173 6.26 12.63 -18.36
N LEU A 174 6.23 12.76 -17.05
CA LEU A 174 5.11 13.36 -16.36
C LEU A 174 5.39 14.83 -16.03
N LYS A 175 5.10 15.70 -16.99
CA LYS A 175 4.88 17.11 -16.66
C LYS A 175 3.61 17.18 -15.81
N MET A 176 3.78 17.23 -14.51
CA MET A 176 2.66 17.44 -13.60
C MET A 176 1.98 18.76 -13.92
N LYS A 177 0.77 18.68 -14.45
CA LYS A 177 -0.12 19.83 -14.50
C LYS A 177 -0.63 20.03 -13.07
N ARG A 178 -0.23 21.12 -12.44
CA ARG A 178 -0.74 21.48 -11.10
C ARG A 178 -2.25 21.68 -11.23
N GLN A 179 -3.02 20.70 -10.78
CA GLN A 179 -4.48 20.81 -10.73
C GLN A 179 -4.85 21.09 -9.29
N GLN A 180 -5.43 22.25 -9.08
CA GLN A 180 -6.02 22.58 -7.78
C GLN A 180 -7.35 21.84 -7.71
N VAL A 181 -7.40 20.76 -6.93
CA VAL A 181 -8.63 20.01 -6.69
C VAL A 181 -9.29 20.63 -5.45
N ALA A 182 -10.45 21.25 -5.65
CA ALA A 182 -11.29 21.65 -4.53
C ALA A 182 -11.94 20.38 -3.95
N VAL A 183 -11.46 19.94 -2.80
CA VAL A 183 -12.08 18.83 -2.07
C VAL A 183 -13.25 19.39 -1.27
N SER A 184 -14.49 19.14 -1.71
CA SER A 184 -15.66 19.38 -0.88
C SER A 184 -15.96 18.11 -0.07
N ALA A 185 -15.75 18.16 1.24
CA ALA A 185 -16.20 17.09 2.12
C ALA A 185 -17.73 17.19 2.28
N LYS A 186 -18.48 16.21 1.76
CA LYS A 186 -19.89 16.02 2.09
C LYS A 186 -20.00 15.01 3.22
N THR A 187 -20.53 15.43 4.33
CA THR A 187 -20.89 14.51 5.41
C THR A 187 -22.20 13.84 5.05
N PHE A 188 -22.21 12.56 4.80
CA PHE A 188 -23.43 11.78 4.61
C PHE A 188 -23.84 11.19 5.96
N TYR A 189 -24.98 11.61 6.47
CA TYR A 189 -25.64 10.91 7.56
C TYR A 189 -26.48 9.79 6.95
N SER A 190 -26.14 8.54 7.23
CA SER A 190 -27.01 7.42 6.92
C SER A 190 -28.19 7.45 7.90
N PRO A 191 -29.44 7.49 7.43
CA PRO A 191 -30.61 7.41 8.30
C PRO A 191 -30.90 5.99 8.81
N VAL A 192 -30.04 5.03 8.56
CA VAL A 192 -30.18 3.67 9.11
C VAL A 192 -29.95 3.75 10.60
N GLY A 193 -31.03 3.65 11.35
CA GLY A 193 -31.03 3.72 12.81
C GLY A 193 -30.04 2.73 13.41
N TRP A 194 -29.18 3.24 14.21
CA TRP A 194 -28.21 2.51 15.00
C TRP A 194 -28.93 1.58 15.98
N ILE A 195 -28.73 0.28 15.82
CA ILE A 195 -29.09 -0.69 16.87
C ILE A 195 -27.79 -1.00 17.60
N GLY A 196 -27.56 -0.39 18.76
CA GLY A 196 -26.53 -0.79 19.72
C GLY A 196 -25.41 0.22 19.97
N SER A 197 -25.43 0.72 21.20
CA SER A 197 -24.36 1.31 22.04
C SER A 197 -23.21 2.10 21.38
N GLY A 198 -23.34 3.41 21.37
CA GLY A 198 -22.35 4.39 21.78
C GLY A 198 -20.92 4.33 21.23
N ALA A 199 -20.69 4.39 19.90
CA ALA A 199 -19.41 4.82 19.37
C ALA A 199 -19.60 5.85 18.25
N PRO A 200 -18.77 6.91 18.16
CA PRO A 200 -18.91 7.94 17.16
C PRO A 200 -18.62 7.39 15.76
N GLY A 201 -19.41 7.82 14.79
CA GLY A 201 -19.49 7.31 13.44
C GLY A 201 -18.15 7.25 12.69
N CYS A 202 -17.97 6.18 11.93
CA CYS A 202 -16.90 6.05 10.94
C CYS A 202 -17.12 7.05 9.81
N LEU A 203 -16.15 7.92 9.60
CA LEU A 203 -16.08 8.81 8.46
C LEU A 203 -15.61 8.00 7.25
N TRP A 204 -16.49 7.77 6.26
CA TRP A 204 -16.10 7.25 4.96
C TRP A 204 -15.76 8.42 4.05
N LEU A 205 -14.48 8.52 3.66
CA LEU A 205 -14.08 9.40 2.58
C LEU A 205 -14.33 8.65 1.27
N ALA A 206 -15.35 9.08 0.53
CA ALA A 206 -15.51 8.71 -0.87
C ALA A 206 -14.74 9.72 -1.73
N PHE A 207 -13.80 9.25 -2.55
CA PHE A 207 -13.11 10.01 -3.57
C PHE A 207 -13.89 9.99 -4.88
#